data_36d77f16b44df4074710ad070a8f40bb
#
_entry.id   36d77f16b44df4074710ad070a8f40bb
#
_cell.length_a   1.000
_cell.length_b   1.000
_cell.length_c   1.000
_cell.angle_alpha   90.00
_cell.angle_beta   90.00
_cell.angle_gamma   90.00
#
_symmetry.space_group_name_H-M   'P 1'
#
loop_
_entity.id
_entity.type
_entity.pdbx_description
1 polymer ?
#
loop_
_entity_poly.entity_id
_entity_poly.type
_entity_poly.pdbx_seq_one_letter_code
_entity_poly.pdbx_strand_id
1 'polypeptide(L)'
;AKLFAQQPNTLFAGGYLEYRPFYSTAAYKSEGNNGPEYRSVHLGIDLCIKEETPIHAFADGIVFSVHDNNIDKDYGPTVILQHELENGEHFYSLYGHLSLSCIENLSNGDNVRKGDLIGHIGDESVNGGWIPHLHFQLMLSMFDETTNYPGVATPNLVPVWQDICPDPAFVFSDLKPSAQLPIEKHLLEYRKKHLGKSLSVSYDKPLTILMGSDVYLFDHTGQKYLDTINNVAHVGHEHPRVVQSGRTQMSILNTNTRYMHPTINALTKELLATFPDELSVVHFVNSGSEANELAMRMCKEATNQKDMIAIEVGYHGNTQGCVDVSSYKFDGKGGHGTPEHTHIVPLPDSFRGIYRGKEESYR
;
A
#
# COMPACT_ATOMS: atom_id res chain seq x y z
N ALA A 1 9.67 -5.86 -17.87
CA ALA A 1 10.03 -6.88 -18.88
C ALA A 1 8.92 -7.13 -19.92
N LYS A 2 7.67 -7.49 -19.53
CA LYS A 2 6.59 -7.79 -20.50
C LYS A 2 6.20 -6.59 -21.37
N LEU A 3 6.15 -5.37 -20.83
CA LEU A 3 5.84 -4.14 -21.56
C LEU A 3 6.94 -3.80 -22.58
N PHE A 4 8.22 -3.91 -22.22
CA PHE A 4 9.33 -3.71 -23.13
C PHE A 4 9.31 -4.73 -24.28
N ALA A 5 8.98 -6.00 -24.00
CA ALA A 5 8.85 -7.02 -25.04
C ALA A 5 7.71 -6.73 -26.05
N GLN A 6 6.66 -6.04 -25.61
CA GLN A 6 5.52 -5.66 -26.44
C GLN A 6 5.71 -4.35 -27.19
N GLN A 7 6.52 -3.42 -26.66
CA GLN A 7 6.75 -2.08 -27.23
C GLN A 7 8.23 -1.68 -27.12
N PRO A 8 9.14 -2.35 -27.81
CA PRO A 8 10.59 -2.19 -27.62
C PRO A 8 11.14 -0.80 -27.98
N ASN A 9 10.37 0.00 -28.73
CA ASN A 9 10.76 1.35 -29.14
C ASN A 9 10.02 2.46 -28.38
N THR A 10 9.31 2.12 -27.30
CA THR A 10 8.58 3.10 -26.49
C THR A 10 9.37 3.42 -25.24
N LEU A 11 9.69 4.69 -25.03
CA LEU A 11 10.23 5.19 -23.78
C LEU A 11 9.09 5.34 -22.77
N PHE A 12 9.21 4.63 -21.65
CA PHE A 12 8.31 4.80 -20.51
C PHE A 12 8.99 5.67 -19.48
N ALA A 13 8.31 6.71 -19.02
CA ALA A 13 8.84 7.61 -18.02
C ALA A 13 7.97 7.55 -16.73
N GLY A 14 8.63 7.40 -15.58
CA GLY A 14 8.06 7.66 -14.27
C GLY A 14 8.18 9.15 -13.93
N GLY A 15 7.12 9.74 -13.35
CA GLY A 15 7.02 11.19 -13.18
C GLY A 15 7.79 11.77 -12.01
N TYR A 16 8.17 13.04 -12.14
CA TYR A 16 8.59 13.88 -11.04
C TYR A 16 7.43 14.12 -10.08
N LEU A 17 7.69 14.06 -8.77
CA LEU A 17 6.70 14.11 -7.67
C LEU A 17 5.59 13.04 -7.78
N GLU A 18 5.88 11.96 -8.48
CA GLU A 18 4.97 10.83 -8.54
C GLU A 18 4.90 10.11 -7.18
N TYR A 19 3.67 9.88 -6.71
CA TYR A 19 3.44 9.09 -5.51
C TYR A 19 3.55 7.59 -5.84
N ARG A 20 4.42 6.90 -5.11
CA ARG A 20 4.75 5.48 -5.33
C ARG A 20 4.42 4.65 -4.10
N PRO A 21 3.17 4.20 -3.96
CA PRO A 21 2.72 3.47 -2.77
C PRO A 21 3.42 2.11 -2.59
N PHE A 22 4.09 1.60 -3.62
CA PHE A 22 4.90 0.39 -3.53
C PHE A 22 6.24 0.59 -2.80
N TYR A 23 6.62 1.83 -2.46
CA TYR A 23 7.75 2.13 -1.59
C TYR A 23 7.36 1.93 -0.11
N SER A 24 6.96 0.70 0.22
CA SER A 24 6.44 0.32 1.54
C SER A 24 7.38 -0.57 2.34
N THR A 25 8.57 -0.86 1.82
CA THR A 25 9.57 -1.67 2.54
C THR A 25 10.27 -0.88 3.64
N ALA A 26 10.98 -1.59 4.52
CA ALA A 26 11.73 -0.95 5.60
C ALA A 26 12.75 0.10 5.10
N ALA A 27 13.28 -0.05 3.88
CA ALA A 27 14.19 0.90 3.27
C ALA A 27 13.58 2.31 3.08
N TYR A 28 12.25 2.39 2.93
CA TYR A 28 11.53 3.66 2.72
C TYR A 28 10.80 4.17 3.95
N LYS A 29 10.76 3.36 5.02
CA LYS A 29 10.11 3.72 6.28
C LYS A 29 10.99 4.68 7.09
N SER A 30 10.38 5.72 7.63
CA SER A 30 10.98 6.63 8.61
C SER A 30 10.03 6.81 9.79
N GLU A 31 10.57 7.17 10.94
CA GLU A 31 9.77 7.53 12.12
C GLU A 31 9.49 9.03 12.08
N GLY A 32 8.22 9.37 11.92
CA GLY A 32 7.74 10.75 12.00
C GLY A 32 7.28 11.11 13.40
N ASN A 33 6.99 12.38 13.65
CA ASN A 33 6.52 12.89 14.95
C ASN A 33 5.19 12.26 15.41
N ASN A 34 4.41 11.74 14.46
CA ASN A 34 3.09 11.16 14.68
C ASN A 34 3.00 9.70 14.19
N GLY A 35 4.05 8.91 14.39
CA GLY A 35 4.14 7.52 13.98
C GLY A 35 4.83 7.33 12.62
N PRO A 36 4.79 6.12 12.05
CA PRO A 36 5.54 5.78 10.86
C PRO A 36 5.17 6.65 9.65
N GLU A 37 6.18 6.99 8.87
CA GLU A 37 6.05 7.70 7.59
C GLU A 37 6.80 6.93 6.51
N TYR A 38 6.38 7.08 5.25
CA TYR A 38 7.05 6.45 4.13
C TYR A 38 7.50 7.49 3.13
N ARG A 39 8.75 7.36 2.68
CA ARG A 39 9.29 8.14 1.58
C ARG A 39 8.71 7.60 0.27
N SER A 40 7.57 8.13 -0.14
CA SER A 40 6.77 7.61 -1.25
C SER A 40 6.67 8.58 -2.44
N VAL A 41 7.28 9.76 -2.36
CA VAL A 41 7.24 10.77 -3.42
C VAL A 41 8.57 10.80 -4.15
N HIS A 42 8.55 10.53 -5.45
CA HIS A 42 9.72 10.48 -6.31
C HIS A 42 10.25 11.85 -6.65
N LEU A 43 11.55 12.10 -6.44
CA LEU A 43 12.19 13.42 -6.60
C LEU A 43 12.91 13.62 -7.94
N GLY A 44 12.92 12.61 -8.78
CA GLY A 44 13.48 12.62 -10.11
C GLY A 44 12.47 12.19 -11.17
N ILE A 45 12.98 11.81 -12.33
CA ILE A 45 12.24 11.07 -13.35
C ILE A 45 12.95 9.75 -13.64
N ASP A 46 12.17 8.71 -13.89
CA ASP A 46 12.72 7.41 -14.30
C ASP A 46 12.43 7.18 -15.76
N LEU A 47 13.48 6.97 -16.53
CA LEU A 47 13.40 6.64 -17.94
C LEU A 47 13.66 5.14 -18.10
N CYS A 48 12.59 4.38 -18.27
CA CYS A 48 12.69 2.94 -18.50
C CYS A 48 13.24 2.66 -19.89
N ILE A 49 14.48 2.19 -19.94
CA ILE A 49 15.21 1.90 -21.16
C ILE A 49 15.99 0.60 -20.98
N LYS A 50 16.42 0.02 -22.09
CA LYS A 50 17.14 -1.26 -22.09
C LYS A 50 18.47 -1.14 -21.34
N GLU A 51 18.88 -2.20 -20.66
CA GLU A 51 20.23 -2.40 -20.14
C GLU A 51 21.30 -2.15 -21.20
N GLU A 52 22.47 -1.73 -20.81
CA GLU A 52 23.60 -1.36 -21.66
C GLU A 52 23.32 -0.16 -22.62
N THR A 53 22.20 0.55 -22.46
CA THR A 53 21.96 1.80 -23.17
C THR A 53 22.96 2.86 -22.68
N PRO A 54 23.72 3.54 -23.56
CA PRO A 54 24.67 4.56 -23.15
C PRO A 54 23.96 5.80 -22.60
N ILE A 55 24.50 6.34 -21.52
CA ILE A 55 24.03 7.56 -20.86
C ILE A 55 25.10 8.65 -21.00
N HIS A 56 24.69 9.81 -21.47
CA HIS A 56 25.55 10.95 -21.73
C HIS A 56 25.22 12.12 -20.81
N ALA A 57 26.25 12.93 -20.50
CA ALA A 57 26.07 14.16 -19.73
C ALA A 57 25.18 15.15 -20.47
N PHE A 58 24.18 15.72 -19.80
CA PHE A 58 23.27 16.69 -20.44
C PHE A 58 23.85 18.10 -20.52
N ALA A 59 24.90 18.41 -19.74
CA ALA A 59 25.61 19.68 -19.68
C ALA A 59 27.06 19.47 -19.28
N ASP A 60 27.89 20.49 -19.48
CA ASP A 60 29.26 20.52 -18.99
C ASP A 60 29.26 20.49 -17.44
N GLY A 61 30.25 19.84 -16.85
CA GLY A 61 30.37 19.74 -15.41
C GLY A 61 31.62 19.04 -14.93
N ILE A 62 31.70 18.77 -13.65
CA ILE A 62 32.74 18.02 -12.98
C ILE A 62 32.10 16.84 -12.25
N VAL A 63 32.71 15.67 -12.30
CA VAL A 63 32.27 14.51 -11.52
C VAL A 63 32.41 14.84 -10.05
N PHE A 64 31.27 15.13 -9.40
CA PHE A 64 31.22 15.37 -7.96
C PHE A 64 31.38 14.06 -7.19
N SER A 65 30.66 13.03 -7.64
CA SER A 65 30.75 11.68 -7.07
C SER A 65 30.47 10.61 -8.12
N VAL A 66 31.27 9.56 -8.07
CA VAL A 66 30.95 8.27 -8.69
C VAL A 66 31.06 7.19 -7.60
N HIS A 67 29.97 6.45 -7.36
CA HIS A 67 29.87 5.52 -6.24
C HIS A 67 28.90 4.38 -6.52
N ASP A 68 29.17 3.19 -5.95
CA ASP A 68 28.24 2.07 -5.96
C ASP A 68 27.43 2.03 -4.67
N ASN A 69 26.17 2.48 -4.74
CA ASN A 69 25.20 2.40 -3.66
C ASN A 69 24.57 1.01 -3.65
N ASN A 70 25.36 -0.02 -3.40
CA ASN A 70 25.00 -1.43 -3.48
C ASN A 70 24.14 -1.87 -2.29
N ILE A 71 22.95 -1.32 -2.19
CA ILE A 71 21.90 -1.65 -1.21
C ILE A 71 20.65 -2.06 -1.98
N ASP A 72 19.96 -3.10 -1.50
CA ASP A 72 18.68 -3.53 -2.12
C ASP A 72 17.68 -2.38 -2.15
N LYS A 73 17.13 -2.12 -3.33
CA LYS A 73 16.21 -1.01 -3.62
C LYS A 73 16.81 0.40 -3.52
N ASP A 74 18.12 0.53 -3.57
CA ASP A 74 18.84 1.81 -3.76
C ASP A 74 19.28 1.94 -5.22
N TYR A 75 20.09 2.94 -5.53
CA TYR A 75 20.50 3.32 -6.89
C TYR A 75 21.49 2.35 -7.57
N GLY A 76 22.22 1.52 -6.80
CA GLY A 76 23.41 0.84 -7.36
C GLY A 76 24.47 1.84 -7.81
N PRO A 77 25.21 1.57 -8.90
CA PRO A 77 26.18 2.50 -9.45
C PRO A 77 25.55 3.83 -9.87
N THR A 78 26.11 4.93 -9.36
CA THR A 78 25.56 6.27 -9.45
C THR A 78 26.65 7.27 -9.80
N VAL A 79 26.35 8.20 -10.70
CA VAL A 79 27.19 9.36 -11.02
C VAL A 79 26.44 10.63 -10.64
N ILE A 80 27.12 11.54 -9.95
CA ILE A 80 26.64 12.90 -9.66
C ILE A 80 27.62 13.88 -10.31
N LEU A 81 27.08 14.75 -11.16
CA LEU A 81 27.86 15.84 -11.77
C LEU A 81 27.52 17.16 -11.08
N GLN A 82 28.54 17.97 -10.83
CA GLN A 82 28.40 19.37 -10.42
C GLN A 82 28.50 20.25 -11.67
N HIS A 83 27.57 21.17 -11.81
CA HIS A 83 27.48 22.13 -12.88
C HIS A 83 27.60 23.54 -12.33
N GLU A 84 28.15 24.48 -13.13
CA GLU A 84 28.26 25.89 -12.76
C GLU A 84 27.33 26.73 -13.65
N LEU A 85 26.56 27.61 -13.03
CA LEU A 85 25.71 28.60 -13.70
C LEU A 85 26.51 29.85 -14.04
N GLU A 86 26.04 30.68 -14.97
CA GLU A 86 26.68 31.93 -15.40
C GLU A 86 26.96 32.92 -14.24
N ASN A 87 26.20 32.82 -13.16
CA ASN A 87 26.34 33.63 -11.95
C ASN A 87 27.33 33.07 -10.93
N GLY A 88 27.99 31.94 -11.22
CA GLY A 88 28.91 31.25 -10.33
C GLY A 88 28.29 30.35 -9.29
N GLU A 89 26.94 30.21 -9.28
CA GLU A 89 26.25 29.24 -8.43
C GLU A 89 26.37 27.84 -9.02
N HIS A 90 26.25 26.83 -8.16
CA HIS A 90 26.33 25.42 -8.56
C HIS A 90 24.99 24.73 -8.43
N PHE A 91 24.75 23.78 -9.30
CA PHE A 91 23.70 22.78 -9.20
C PHE A 91 24.24 21.40 -9.56
N TYR A 92 23.46 20.36 -9.31
CA TYR A 92 23.92 18.99 -9.49
C TYR A 92 22.92 18.18 -10.29
N SER A 93 23.44 17.18 -11.03
CA SER A 93 22.62 16.16 -11.68
C SER A 93 23.04 14.77 -11.23
N LEU A 94 22.07 13.93 -10.88
CA LEU A 94 22.25 12.56 -10.46
C LEU A 94 21.76 11.62 -11.56
N TYR A 95 22.57 10.62 -11.85
CA TYR A 95 22.31 9.53 -12.77
C TYR A 95 22.44 8.20 -12.00
N GLY A 96 21.32 7.62 -11.64
CA GLY A 96 21.24 6.37 -10.87
C GLY A 96 20.94 5.16 -11.74
N HIS A 97 21.13 3.98 -11.18
CA HIS A 97 20.89 2.66 -11.79
C HIS A 97 21.78 2.36 -13.00
N LEU A 98 23.01 2.85 -12.94
CA LEU A 98 24.01 2.60 -13.96
C LEU A 98 24.65 1.21 -13.82
N SER A 99 25.43 0.81 -14.82
CA SER A 99 26.31 -0.36 -14.76
C SER A 99 27.62 -0.02 -14.06
N LEU A 100 28.32 -1.04 -13.57
CA LEU A 100 29.64 -0.87 -12.90
C LEU A 100 30.69 -0.17 -13.77
N SER A 101 30.50 -0.15 -15.09
CA SER A 101 31.42 0.51 -16.00
C SER A 101 31.61 2.01 -15.73
N CYS A 102 30.62 2.70 -15.12
CA CYS A 102 30.81 4.11 -14.77
C CYS A 102 31.85 4.30 -13.65
N ILE A 103 31.99 3.35 -12.73
CA ILE A 103 32.96 3.38 -11.63
C ILE A 103 34.37 3.07 -12.15
N GLU A 104 34.48 2.24 -13.19
CA GLU A 104 35.76 1.86 -13.81
C GLU A 104 36.34 2.98 -14.66
N ASN A 105 35.48 3.84 -15.24
CA ASN A 105 35.89 4.81 -16.27
C ASN A 105 35.88 6.27 -15.80
N LEU A 106 35.26 6.59 -14.66
CA LEU A 106 35.19 7.94 -14.12
C LEU A 106 35.76 8.01 -12.70
N SER A 107 36.32 9.18 -12.39
CA SER A 107 36.84 9.50 -11.07
C SER A 107 36.30 10.86 -10.59
N ASN A 108 36.16 11.01 -9.28
CA ASN A 108 35.76 12.30 -8.68
C ASN A 108 36.75 13.39 -9.11
N GLY A 109 36.26 14.51 -9.60
CA GLY A 109 37.06 15.64 -10.10
C GLY A 109 37.30 15.61 -11.61
N ASP A 110 36.90 14.55 -12.33
CA ASP A 110 37.02 14.52 -13.80
C ASP A 110 36.11 15.58 -14.45
N ASN A 111 36.66 16.27 -15.48
CA ASN A 111 35.85 17.19 -16.27
C ASN A 111 35.04 16.43 -17.31
N VAL A 112 33.77 16.74 -17.40
CA VAL A 112 32.81 16.14 -18.34
C VAL A 112 32.18 17.24 -19.18
N ARG A 113 32.12 17.03 -20.50
CA ARG A 113 31.44 17.92 -21.44
C ARG A 113 30.05 17.39 -21.77
N LYS A 114 29.15 18.29 -22.12
CA LYS A 114 27.85 17.91 -22.68
C LYS A 114 28.03 16.91 -23.83
N GLY A 115 27.37 15.75 -23.71
CA GLY A 115 27.43 14.67 -24.68
C GLY A 115 28.48 13.62 -24.41
N ASP A 116 29.39 13.81 -23.43
CA ASP A 116 30.33 12.78 -23.04
C ASP A 116 29.63 11.59 -22.40
N LEU A 117 30.14 10.39 -22.68
CA LEU A 117 29.64 9.13 -22.10
C LEU A 117 29.98 9.09 -20.60
N ILE A 118 28.97 8.94 -19.74
CA ILE A 118 29.14 8.82 -18.30
C ILE A 118 28.87 7.41 -17.76
N GLY A 119 28.24 6.56 -18.53
CA GLY A 119 27.96 5.18 -18.13
C GLY A 119 26.95 4.52 -19.05
N HIS A 120 26.51 3.33 -18.65
CA HIS A 120 25.47 2.57 -19.32
C HIS A 120 24.42 2.17 -18.28
N ILE A 121 23.19 1.88 -18.71
CA ILE A 121 22.15 1.38 -17.81
C ILE A 121 22.51 0.00 -17.27
N GLY A 122 22.43 -0.17 -15.96
CA GLY A 122 22.65 -1.43 -15.27
C GLY A 122 21.48 -2.41 -15.39
N ASP A 123 21.80 -3.69 -15.36
CA ASP A 123 20.80 -4.75 -15.21
C ASP A 123 20.33 -4.90 -13.75
N GLU A 124 19.32 -5.75 -13.52
CA GLU A 124 18.71 -5.98 -12.20
C GLU A 124 19.71 -6.49 -11.15
N SER A 125 20.86 -7.07 -11.54
CA SER A 125 21.84 -7.63 -10.60
C SER A 125 22.74 -6.56 -9.95
N VAL A 126 22.87 -5.39 -10.56
CA VAL A 126 23.75 -4.31 -10.11
C VAL A 126 23.02 -3.01 -9.77
N ASN A 127 21.81 -2.80 -10.26
CA ASN A 127 21.08 -1.54 -10.16
C ASN A 127 20.14 -1.43 -8.95
N GLY A 128 20.38 -2.17 -7.88
CA GLY A 128 19.49 -2.24 -6.70
C GLY A 128 18.28 -3.19 -6.86
N GLY A 129 18.32 -4.08 -7.86
CA GLY A 129 17.25 -5.07 -8.12
C GLY A 129 16.01 -4.47 -8.78
N TRP A 130 16.16 -3.39 -9.53
CA TRP A 130 15.10 -2.75 -10.30
C TRP A 130 15.10 -3.20 -11.77
N ILE A 131 13.94 -3.06 -12.43
CA ILE A 131 13.91 -3.14 -13.89
C ILE A 131 14.87 -2.09 -14.48
N PRO A 132 15.56 -2.36 -15.60
CA PRO A 132 16.50 -1.41 -16.18
C PRO A 132 15.85 -0.05 -16.48
N HIS A 133 16.40 1.01 -15.91
CA HIS A 133 15.97 2.40 -16.13
C HIS A 133 17.07 3.37 -15.69
N LEU A 134 17.00 4.61 -16.16
CA LEU A 134 17.76 5.73 -15.64
C LEU A 134 16.89 6.47 -14.61
N HIS A 135 17.36 6.60 -13.39
CA HIS A 135 16.87 7.63 -12.48
C HIS A 135 17.67 8.91 -12.73
N PHE A 136 16.98 9.97 -13.13
CA PHE A 136 17.60 11.28 -13.38
C PHE A 136 16.97 12.33 -12.46
N GLN A 137 17.82 13.05 -11.72
CA GLN A 137 17.39 14.05 -10.74
C GLN A 137 18.28 15.28 -10.80
N LEU A 138 17.69 16.46 -10.59
CA LEU A 138 18.40 17.72 -10.41
C LEU A 138 18.36 18.14 -8.95
N MET A 139 19.44 18.71 -8.44
CA MET A 139 19.56 19.18 -7.07
C MET A 139 20.25 20.55 -7.05
N LEU A 140 19.74 21.48 -6.23
CA LEU A 140 20.36 22.79 -6.02
C LEU A 140 21.37 22.78 -4.86
N SER A 141 21.36 21.73 -4.04
CA SER A 141 22.31 21.55 -2.93
C SER A 141 22.52 20.07 -2.68
N MET A 142 23.75 19.69 -2.37
CA MET A 142 24.08 18.35 -1.88
C MET A 142 23.99 18.23 -0.35
N PHE A 143 23.76 19.34 0.37
CA PHE A 143 23.89 19.40 1.82
C PHE A 143 25.23 18.81 2.28
N ASP A 144 25.21 17.86 3.21
CA ASP A 144 26.41 17.14 3.67
C ASP A 144 26.58 15.77 2.95
N GLU A 145 25.78 15.49 1.93
CA GLU A 145 25.83 14.23 1.16
C GLU A 145 27.01 14.22 0.19
N THR A 146 27.74 13.13 0.14
CA THR A 146 28.96 13.00 -0.68
C THR A 146 28.92 11.89 -1.71
N THR A 147 28.13 10.85 -1.50
CA THR A 147 28.11 9.64 -2.36
C THR A 147 26.71 9.17 -2.74
N ASN A 148 25.71 9.59 -1.99
CA ASN A 148 24.31 9.26 -2.23
C ASN A 148 23.45 10.52 -2.06
N TYR A 149 22.21 10.47 -2.52
CA TYR A 149 21.26 11.58 -2.36
C TYR A 149 19.83 11.04 -2.30
N PRO A 150 18.93 11.62 -1.49
CA PRO A 150 17.54 11.18 -1.43
C PRO A 150 16.83 11.28 -2.77
N GLY A 151 16.41 10.14 -3.33
CA GLY A 151 15.60 10.08 -4.55
C GLY A 151 14.09 10.07 -4.29
N VAL A 152 13.73 10.01 -3.01
CA VAL A 152 12.34 9.95 -2.55
C VAL A 152 12.16 10.75 -1.27
N ALA A 153 10.99 11.39 -1.15
CA ALA A 153 10.61 12.19 0.00
C ALA A 153 9.36 11.64 0.70
N THR A 154 9.17 12.05 1.96
CA THR A 154 7.88 11.90 2.63
C THR A 154 6.90 12.96 2.10
N PRO A 155 5.58 12.64 1.99
CA PRO A 155 4.61 13.57 1.42
C PRO A 155 4.53 14.94 2.10
N ASN A 156 4.73 14.99 3.40
CA ASN A 156 4.72 16.22 4.21
C ASN A 156 5.91 17.16 3.93
N LEU A 157 7.00 16.64 3.36
CA LEU A 157 8.20 17.42 3.02
C LEU A 157 8.28 17.78 1.53
N VAL A 158 7.30 17.41 0.71
CA VAL A 158 7.28 17.72 -0.73
C VAL A 158 7.51 19.20 -1.03
N PRO A 159 6.86 20.18 -0.34
CA PRO A 159 7.12 21.59 -0.64
C PRO A 159 8.58 22.00 -0.48
N VAL A 160 9.27 21.45 0.53
CA VAL A 160 10.71 21.71 0.77
C VAL A 160 11.56 21.08 -0.34
N TRP A 161 11.24 19.84 -0.71
CA TRP A 161 11.99 19.12 -1.74
C TRP A 161 11.79 19.70 -3.15
N GLN A 162 10.64 20.29 -3.44
CA GLN A 162 10.40 21.00 -4.71
C GLN A 162 11.33 22.20 -4.90
N ASP A 163 11.64 22.91 -3.80
CA ASP A 163 12.57 24.03 -3.83
C ASP A 163 14.04 23.59 -3.97
N ILE A 164 14.37 22.36 -3.58
CA ILE A 164 15.72 21.82 -3.60
C ILE A 164 16.00 20.96 -4.83
N CYS A 165 15.01 20.18 -5.25
CA CYS A 165 15.08 19.27 -6.40
C CYS A 165 14.06 19.74 -7.46
N PRO A 166 14.44 20.63 -8.38
CA PRO A 166 13.55 21.11 -9.42
C PRO A 166 13.17 20.01 -10.42
N ASP A 167 12.01 20.18 -11.06
CA ASP A 167 11.50 19.23 -12.06
C ASP A 167 12.52 19.02 -13.19
N PRO A 168 13.10 17.83 -13.37
CA PRO A 168 14.08 17.59 -14.40
C PRO A 168 13.47 17.42 -15.80
N ALA A 169 12.16 17.42 -15.96
CA ALA A 169 11.49 17.21 -17.24
C ALA A 169 11.88 18.23 -18.31
N PHE A 170 12.29 19.45 -17.91
CA PHE A 170 12.71 20.48 -18.88
C PHE A 170 14.00 20.11 -19.64
N VAL A 171 14.81 19.19 -19.12
CA VAL A 171 16.01 18.69 -19.81
C VAL A 171 15.64 17.82 -21.01
N PHE A 172 14.44 17.25 -21.00
CA PHE A 172 13.96 16.30 -22.00
C PHE A 172 12.83 16.93 -22.84
N SER A 173 13.17 17.49 -23.99
CA SER A 173 12.25 18.22 -24.87
C SER A 173 11.03 17.43 -25.33
N ASP A 174 11.11 16.11 -25.33
CA ASP A 174 10.07 15.21 -25.84
C ASP A 174 9.19 14.57 -24.76
N LEU A 175 9.53 14.78 -23.48
CA LEU A 175 8.71 14.32 -22.38
C LEU A 175 7.50 15.27 -22.20
N LYS A 176 6.35 14.84 -22.69
CA LYS A 176 5.09 15.51 -22.37
C LYS A 176 4.56 14.94 -21.06
N PRO A 177 4.16 15.78 -20.08
CA PRO A 177 3.46 15.31 -18.92
C PRO A 177 2.25 14.50 -19.39
N SER A 178 2.16 13.24 -19.00
CA SER A 178 0.96 12.46 -19.26
C SER A 178 -0.16 13.08 -18.45
N ALA A 179 -1.22 13.53 -19.12
CA ALA A 179 -2.44 13.93 -18.45
C ALA A 179 -3.10 12.67 -17.87
N GLN A 180 -2.65 12.25 -16.70
CA GLN A 180 -3.32 11.17 -15.99
C GLN A 180 -4.65 11.70 -15.46
N LEU A 181 -5.73 11.00 -15.79
CA LEU A 181 -7.00 11.19 -15.08
C LEU A 181 -6.74 10.94 -13.58
N PRO A 182 -7.33 11.75 -12.68
CA PRO A 182 -7.25 11.48 -11.26
C PRO A 182 -7.60 10.02 -11.00
N ILE A 183 -6.73 9.30 -10.30
CA ILE A 183 -6.85 7.85 -10.07
C ILE A 183 -8.21 7.50 -9.48
N GLU A 184 -8.76 8.33 -8.60
CA GLU A 184 -10.06 8.16 -7.96
C GLU A 184 -11.20 8.15 -8.98
N LYS A 185 -11.17 9.07 -9.95
CA LYS A 185 -12.20 9.16 -10.98
C LYS A 185 -12.21 7.89 -11.83
N HIS A 186 -11.05 7.42 -12.24
CA HIS A 186 -10.93 6.19 -13.01
C HIS A 186 -11.43 4.97 -12.22
N LEU A 187 -11.02 4.83 -10.96
CA LEU A 187 -11.45 3.74 -10.10
C LEU A 187 -12.96 3.75 -9.85
N LEU A 188 -13.55 4.93 -9.62
CA LEU A 188 -15.00 5.07 -9.41
C LEU A 188 -15.81 4.73 -10.66
N GLU A 189 -15.37 5.18 -11.82
CA GLU A 189 -16.03 4.88 -13.12
C GLU A 189 -15.98 3.36 -13.39
N TYR A 190 -14.84 2.73 -13.16
CA TYR A 190 -14.69 1.29 -13.32
C TYR A 190 -15.57 0.51 -12.32
N ARG A 191 -15.59 0.92 -11.04
CA ARG A 191 -16.47 0.31 -10.02
C ARG A 191 -17.93 0.41 -10.41
N LYS A 192 -18.41 1.59 -10.80
CA LYS A 192 -19.81 1.81 -11.22
C LYS A 192 -20.23 0.91 -12.37
N LYS A 193 -19.30 0.61 -13.28
CA LYS A 193 -19.55 -0.21 -14.46
C LYS A 193 -19.50 -1.71 -14.20
N HIS A 194 -18.59 -2.16 -13.33
CA HIS A 194 -18.21 -3.56 -13.25
C HIS A 194 -18.41 -4.22 -11.88
N LEU A 195 -18.65 -3.45 -10.81
CA LEU A 195 -18.91 -4.01 -9.48
C LEU A 195 -20.39 -3.88 -9.11
N GLY A 196 -20.87 -4.81 -8.28
CA GLY A 196 -22.25 -4.80 -7.79
C GLY A 196 -22.58 -3.49 -7.07
N LYS A 197 -23.76 -2.93 -7.32
CA LYS A 197 -24.19 -1.65 -6.72
C LYS A 197 -24.26 -1.69 -5.19
N SER A 198 -24.41 -2.87 -4.60
CA SER A 198 -24.37 -3.11 -3.15
C SER A 198 -23.00 -2.88 -2.52
N LEU A 199 -21.91 -2.93 -3.30
CA LEU A 199 -20.55 -2.57 -2.86
C LEU A 199 -20.37 -1.05 -2.92
N SER A 200 -21.12 -0.32 -2.10
CA SER A 200 -21.00 1.14 -2.01
C SER A 200 -19.67 1.55 -1.37
N VAL A 201 -19.22 2.74 -1.68
CA VAL A 201 -18.15 3.43 -0.94
C VAL A 201 -18.77 4.16 0.26
N SER A 202 -18.02 4.25 1.36
CA SER A 202 -18.56 4.72 2.65
C SER A 202 -18.57 6.25 2.80
N TYR A 203 -17.90 6.99 1.91
CA TYR A 203 -17.70 8.44 2.05
C TYR A 203 -18.14 9.17 0.79
N ASP A 204 -18.64 10.41 0.95
CA ASP A 204 -19.02 11.30 -0.17
C ASP A 204 -17.80 11.61 -1.05
N LYS A 205 -16.63 11.77 -0.43
CA LYS A 205 -15.33 11.82 -1.11
C LYS A 205 -14.60 10.50 -0.85
N PRO A 206 -14.66 9.55 -1.78
CA PRO A 206 -14.03 8.25 -1.61
C PRO A 206 -12.52 8.35 -1.43
N LEU A 207 -11.99 7.61 -0.49
CA LEU A 207 -10.56 7.49 -0.27
C LEU A 207 -9.99 6.33 -1.08
N THR A 208 -8.89 6.56 -1.77
CA THR A 208 -8.13 5.52 -2.46
C THR A 208 -6.99 5.06 -1.55
N ILE A 209 -7.29 4.15 -0.63
CA ILE A 209 -6.32 3.62 0.31
C ILE A 209 -5.48 2.55 -0.38
N LEU A 210 -4.16 2.68 -0.31
CA LEU A 210 -3.20 1.78 -0.95
C LEU A 210 -2.30 1.02 0.03
N MET A 211 -2.16 1.52 1.27
CA MET A 211 -1.28 0.91 2.26
C MET A 211 -1.83 1.09 3.67
N GLY A 212 -1.47 0.18 4.57
CA GLY A 212 -1.68 0.31 6.00
C GLY A 212 -0.38 0.01 6.75
N SER A 213 -0.14 0.67 7.87
CA SER A 213 0.97 0.37 8.77
C SER A 213 0.56 0.71 10.20
N ASP A 214 0.71 -0.26 11.10
CA ASP A 214 0.27 -0.15 12.48
C ASP A 214 -1.20 0.29 12.55
N VAL A 215 -1.53 1.42 13.16
CA VAL A 215 -2.89 1.96 13.27
C VAL A 215 -3.24 2.99 12.18
N TYR A 216 -2.43 3.09 11.15
CA TYR A 216 -2.59 4.11 10.10
C TYR A 216 -2.88 3.51 8.72
N LEU A 217 -3.68 4.23 7.95
CA LEU A 217 -3.91 4.04 6.52
C LEU A 217 -3.26 5.16 5.73
N PHE A 218 -2.83 4.84 4.51
CA PHE A 218 -2.23 5.81 3.58
C PHE A 218 -2.96 5.74 2.25
N ASP A 219 -3.37 6.89 1.75
CA ASP A 219 -3.99 6.98 0.43
C ASP A 219 -2.95 7.04 -0.71
N HIS A 220 -3.44 7.13 -1.93
CA HIS A 220 -2.62 7.20 -3.14
C HIS A 220 -1.75 8.47 -3.23
N THR A 221 -2.03 9.49 -2.41
CA THR A 221 -1.20 10.70 -2.30
C THR A 221 -0.19 10.64 -1.17
N GLY A 222 -0.19 9.53 -0.40
CA GLY A 222 0.63 9.37 0.80
C GLY A 222 0.05 10.06 2.05
N GLN A 223 -1.15 10.66 1.95
CA GLN A 223 -1.83 11.22 3.11
C GLN A 223 -2.14 10.12 4.11
N LYS A 224 -1.78 10.37 5.37
CA LYS A 224 -1.94 9.47 6.50
C LYS A 224 -3.27 9.71 7.22
N TYR A 225 -3.97 8.64 7.55
CA TYR A 225 -5.23 8.61 8.30
C TYR A 225 -5.11 7.67 9.48
N LEU A 226 -5.53 8.11 10.67
CA LEU A 226 -5.70 7.20 11.81
C LEU A 226 -6.91 6.29 11.54
N ASP A 227 -6.67 4.98 11.51
CA ASP A 227 -7.73 4.00 11.30
C ASP A 227 -8.48 3.72 12.59
N THR A 228 -9.68 4.29 12.71
CA THR A 228 -10.59 4.05 13.84
C THR A 228 -11.81 3.22 13.45
N ILE A 229 -11.83 2.65 12.24
CA ILE A 229 -12.97 1.96 11.65
C ILE A 229 -12.69 0.47 11.44
N ASN A 230 -11.51 0.10 10.92
CA ASN A 230 -11.22 -1.29 10.59
C ASN A 230 -11.05 -2.15 11.85
N ASN A 231 -11.97 -3.07 12.04
CA ASN A 231 -11.97 -4.01 13.15
C ASN A 231 -11.34 -5.38 12.82
N VAL A 232 -10.79 -5.55 11.62
CA VAL A 232 -10.15 -6.80 11.17
C VAL A 232 -8.67 -6.83 11.55
N ALA A 233 -8.00 -5.69 11.49
CA ALA A 233 -6.58 -5.57 11.82
C ALA A 233 -6.38 -5.30 13.33
N HIS A 234 -6.75 -6.24 14.19
CA HIS A 234 -6.73 -6.08 15.67
C HIS A 234 -5.33 -5.80 16.24
N VAL A 235 -4.29 -6.24 15.56
CA VAL A 235 -2.89 -6.03 15.95
C VAL A 235 -2.20 -4.98 15.10
N GLY A 236 -2.98 -4.17 14.39
CA GLY A 236 -2.52 -3.19 13.42
C GLY A 236 -2.32 -3.78 12.02
N HIS A 237 -2.23 -2.89 11.05
CA HIS A 237 -1.93 -3.23 9.67
C HIS A 237 -0.48 -3.70 9.55
N GLU A 238 -0.24 -4.68 8.67
CA GLU A 238 1.11 -5.15 8.34
C GLU A 238 1.92 -5.67 9.56
N HIS A 239 1.25 -6.22 10.57
CA HIS A 239 1.96 -6.72 11.75
C HIS A 239 3.03 -7.77 11.35
N PRO A 240 4.33 -7.55 11.67
CA PRO A 240 5.43 -8.32 11.08
C PRO A 240 5.34 -9.83 11.33
N ARG A 241 4.95 -10.26 12.52
CA ARG A 241 4.81 -11.68 12.87
C ARG A 241 3.66 -12.34 12.10
N VAL A 242 2.53 -11.63 11.89
CA VAL A 242 1.38 -12.14 11.14
C VAL A 242 1.75 -12.29 9.67
N VAL A 243 2.36 -11.25 9.09
CA VAL A 243 2.82 -11.24 7.70
C VAL A 243 3.85 -12.34 7.45
N GLN A 244 4.86 -12.47 8.33
CA GLN A 244 5.90 -13.49 8.18
C GLN A 244 5.32 -14.90 8.30
N SER A 245 4.42 -15.15 9.25
CA SER A 245 3.78 -16.46 9.42
C SER A 245 2.95 -16.85 8.19
N GLY A 246 2.19 -15.89 7.63
CA GLY A 246 1.43 -16.08 6.40
C GLY A 246 2.33 -16.41 5.21
N ARG A 247 3.39 -15.62 4.99
CA ARG A 247 4.37 -15.83 3.91
C ARG A 247 5.02 -17.21 4.01
N THR A 248 5.47 -17.58 5.20
CA THR A 248 6.09 -18.89 5.44
C THR A 248 5.13 -20.03 5.14
N GLN A 249 3.91 -20.00 5.67
CA GLN A 249 2.94 -21.05 5.45
C GLN A 249 2.53 -21.18 3.97
N MET A 250 2.31 -20.05 3.29
CA MET A 250 1.94 -20.05 1.87
C MET A 250 3.05 -20.58 0.97
N SER A 251 4.32 -20.43 1.35
CA SER A 251 5.46 -21.01 0.61
C SER A 251 5.62 -22.53 0.78
N ILE A 252 4.98 -23.12 1.79
CA ILE A 252 5.05 -24.56 2.08
C ILE A 252 3.80 -25.28 1.60
N LEU A 253 2.63 -24.82 2.03
CA LEU A 253 1.37 -25.48 1.75
C LEU A 253 0.18 -24.52 1.93
N ASN A 254 -0.67 -24.45 0.91
CA ASN A 254 -1.98 -23.85 0.97
C ASN A 254 -3.02 -24.86 0.45
N THR A 255 -3.77 -25.49 1.37
CA THR A 255 -4.76 -26.49 1.04
C THR A 255 -5.97 -26.42 1.98
N ASN A 256 -6.96 -27.27 1.75
CA ASN A 256 -8.17 -27.36 2.58
C ASN A 256 -8.05 -28.40 3.70
N THR A 257 -9.09 -28.50 4.51
CA THR A 257 -9.16 -29.38 5.71
C THR A 257 -9.37 -30.86 5.43
N ARG A 258 -9.27 -31.31 4.17
CA ARG A 258 -9.36 -32.76 3.84
C ARG A 258 -8.17 -33.54 4.39
N TYR A 259 -7.05 -32.87 4.60
CA TYR A 259 -5.83 -33.47 5.09
C TYR A 259 -5.59 -33.05 6.54
N MET A 260 -5.09 -33.95 7.35
CA MET A 260 -4.66 -33.61 8.70
C MET A 260 -3.43 -32.69 8.65
N HIS A 261 -3.47 -31.63 9.42
CA HIS A 261 -2.34 -30.72 9.56
C HIS A 261 -2.16 -30.30 11.02
N PRO A 262 -0.94 -30.32 11.58
CA PRO A 262 -0.71 -30.05 12.99
C PRO A 262 -1.08 -28.64 13.43
N THR A 263 -0.95 -27.66 12.54
CA THR A 263 -1.22 -26.24 12.86
C THR A 263 -2.68 -25.98 13.23
N ILE A 264 -3.65 -26.65 12.56
CA ILE A 264 -5.06 -26.47 12.91
C ILE A 264 -5.37 -27.01 14.31
N ASN A 265 -4.74 -28.14 14.69
CA ASN A 265 -4.91 -28.70 16.02
C ASN A 265 -4.27 -27.81 17.10
N ALA A 266 -3.10 -27.23 16.81
CA ALA A 266 -2.45 -26.29 17.72
C ALA A 266 -3.31 -25.03 17.93
N LEU A 267 -3.81 -24.43 16.84
CA LEU A 267 -4.73 -23.29 16.91
C LEU A 267 -5.99 -23.63 17.71
N THR A 268 -6.60 -24.79 17.45
CA THR A 268 -7.80 -25.23 18.17
C THR A 268 -7.52 -25.35 19.68
N LYS A 269 -6.40 -25.95 20.05
CA LYS A 269 -6.00 -26.09 21.47
C LYS A 269 -5.81 -24.73 22.16
N GLU A 270 -5.08 -23.81 21.52
CA GLU A 270 -4.86 -22.46 22.06
C GLU A 270 -6.17 -21.69 22.18
N LEU A 271 -7.04 -21.77 21.16
CA LEU A 271 -8.33 -21.10 21.16
C LEU A 271 -9.25 -21.62 22.27
N LEU A 272 -9.40 -22.95 22.40
CA LEU A 272 -10.25 -23.56 23.42
C LEU A 272 -9.76 -23.24 24.85
N ALA A 273 -8.46 -23.06 25.07
CA ALA A 273 -7.94 -22.65 26.37
C ALA A 273 -8.42 -21.24 26.82
N THR A 274 -9.01 -20.46 25.94
CA THR A 274 -9.60 -19.14 26.25
C THR A 274 -11.10 -19.19 26.53
N PHE A 275 -11.73 -20.35 26.43
CA PHE A 275 -13.16 -20.59 26.65
C PHE A 275 -13.40 -21.44 27.91
N PRO A 276 -14.64 -21.41 28.48
CA PRO A 276 -15.05 -22.37 29.49
C PRO A 276 -14.99 -23.82 28.96
N ASP A 277 -14.74 -24.77 29.85
CA ASP A 277 -14.55 -26.19 29.49
C ASP A 277 -15.76 -26.81 28.76
N GLU A 278 -16.97 -26.29 29.00
CA GLU A 278 -18.19 -26.73 28.33
C GLU A 278 -18.20 -26.42 26.82
N LEU A 279 -17.42 -25.42 26.37
CA LEU A 279 -17.26 -25.07 24.97
C LEU A 279 -16.03 -25.75 24.39
N SER A 280 -16.13 -27.05 24.16
CA SER A 280 -15.01 -27.93 23.79
C SER A 280 -14.89 -28.24 22.28
N VAL A 281 -15.78 -27.73 21.44
CA VAL A 281 -15.82 -27.99 19.99
C VAL A 281 -15.77 -26.69 19.20
N VAL A 282 -14.91 -26.63 18.20
CA VAL A 282 -14.72 -25.45 17.33
C VAL A 282 -15.11 -25.79 15.89
N HIS A 283 -15.84 -24.89 15.27
CA HIS A 283 -16.11 -24.89 13.84
C HIS A 283 -15.42 -23.69 13.17
N PHE A 284 -14.48 -23.94 12.25
CA PHE A 284 -13.82 -22.91 11.46
C PHE A 284 -14.61 -22.69 10.16
N VAL A 285 -14.91 -21.43 9.88
CA VAL A 285 -15.64 -20.97 8.68
C VAL A 285 -14.94 -19.75 8.11
N ASN A 286 -15.39 -19.25 6.94
CA ASN A 286 -14.68 -18.17 6.23
C ASN A 286 -15.20 -16.76 6.59
N SER A 287 -16.33 -16.66 7.28
CA SER A 287 -16.92 -15.35 7.63
C SER A 287 -17.83 -15.45 8.85
N GLY A 288 -18.11 -14.30 9.49
CA GLY A 288 -19.13 -14.20 10.53
C GLY A 288 -20.54 -14.56 10.03
N SER A 289 -20.83 -14.30 8.75
CA SER A 289 -22.09 -14.73 8.13
C SER A 289 -22.23 -16.25 8.09
N GLU A 290 -21.17 -16.96 7.71
CA GLU A 290 -21.16 -18.43 7.73
C GLU A 290 -21.24 -18.99 9.15
N ALA A 291 -20.56 -18.35 10.11
CA ALA A 291 -20.61 -18.76 11.52
C ALA A 291 -22.04 -18.64 12.09
N ASN A 292 -22.69 -17.51 11.86
CA ASN A 292 -24.06 -17.29 12.33
C ASN A 292 -25.06 -18.19 11.60
N GLU A 293 -24.91 -18.40 10.29
CA GLU A 293 -25.74 -19.34 9.52
C GLU A 293 -25.64 -20.76 10.07
N LEU A 294 -24.41 -21.22 10.35
CA LEU A 294 -24.18 -22.54 10.93
C LEU A 294 -24.79 -22.63 12.35
N ALA A 295 -24.57 -21.63 13.19
CA ALA A 295 -25.14 -21.60 14.55
C ALA A 295 -26.67 -21.66 14.53
N MET A 296 -27.33 -20.87 13.69
CA MET A 296 -28.79 -20.90 13.54
C MET A 296 -29.29 -22.26 13.05
N ARG A 297 -28.60 -22.90 12.12
CA ARG A 297 -28.95 -24.26 11.66
C ARG A 297 -28.83 -25.27 12.80
N MET A 298 -27.76 -25.21 13.58
CA MET A 298 -27.54 -26.09 14.74
C MET A 298 -28.64 -25.88 15.80
N CYS A 299 -28.99 -24.63 16.11
CA CYS A 299 -30.06 -24.32 17.05
C CYS A 299 -31.40 -24.86 16.57
N LYS A 300 -31.77 -24.65 15.31
CA LYS A 300 -33.02 -25.17 14.73
C LYS A 300 -33.10 -26.69 14.76
N GLU A 301 -32.00 -27.37 14.46
CA GLU A 301 -31.92 -28.83 14.52
C GLU A 301 -32.05 -29.34 15.97
N ALA A 302 -31.31 -28.74 16.90
CA ALA A 302 -31.32 -29.16 18.31
C ALA A 302 -32.64 -28.92 19.02
N THR A 303 -33.37 -27.86 18.66
CA THR A 303 -34.64 -27.48 19.32
C THR A 303 -35.88 -27.93 18.55
N ASN A 304 -35.73 -28.30 17.29
CA ASN A 304 -36.83 -28.51 16.35
C ASN A 304 -37.77 -27.30 16.24
N GLN A 305 -37.25 -26.08 16.45
CA GLN A 305 -37.95 -24.80 16.36
C GLN A 305 -37.39 -23.97 15.19
N LYS A 306 -38.21 -23.05 14.68
CA LYS A 306 -37.84 -22.17 13.58
C LYS A 306 -37.67 -20.72 14.05
N ASP A 307 -38.33 -20.34 15.12
CA ASP A 307 -38.37 -18.97 15.59
C ASP A 307 -37.05 -18.54 16.19
N MET A 308 -36.69 -17.29 15.90
CA MET A 308 -35.46 -16.66 16.35
C MET A 308 -35.78 -15.35 17.06
N ILE A 309 -35.07 -15.06 18.15
CA ILE A 309 -35.11 -13.77 18.83
C ILE A 309 -33.86 -12.99 18.41
N ALA A 310 -34.02 -11.76 17.94
CA ALA A 310 -32.96 -10.86 17.55
C ALA A 310 -33.13 -9.48 18.21
N ILE A 311 -32.03 -8.77 18.40
CA ILE A 311 -31.99 -7.43 18.97
C ILE A 311 -32.22 -6.39 17.88
N GLU A 312 -32.99 -5.33 18.18
CA GLU A 312 -33.20 -4.21 17.27
C GLU A 312 -31.84 -3.60 16.83
N VAL A 313 -31.76 -3.04 15.61
CA VAL A 313 -30.57 -2.52 14.93
C VAL A 313 -29.44 -3.54 14.74
N GLY A 314 -29.69 -4.82 15.05
CA GLY A 314 -28.69 -5.89 14.91
C GLY A 314 -28.35 -6.18 13.44
N TYR A 315 -27.05 -6.44 13.19
CA TYR A 315 -26.53 -6.95 11.92
C TYR A 315 -25.76 -8.24 12.18
N HIS A 316 -26.17 -9.33 11.55
CA HIS A 316 -25.62 -10.66 11.80
C HIS A 316 -24.97 -11.31 10.58
N GLY A 317 -24.98 -10.66 9.45
CA GLY A 317 -24.35 -11.15 8.21
C GLY A 317 -25.20 -10.91 6.97
N ASN A 318 -24.74 -11.49 5.85
CA ASN A 318 -25.32 -11.24 4.53
C ASN A 318 -25.78 -12.52 3.80
N THR A 319 -25.86 -13.65 4.49
CA THR A 319 -26.60 -14.84 4.02
C THR A 319 -28.10 -14.66 4.28
N GLN A 320 -28.95 -15.46 3.64
CA GLN A 320 -30.40 -15.29 3.76
C GLN A 320 -30.85 -15.42 5.24
N GLY A 321 -30.40 -16.44 5.95
CA GLY A 321 -30.76 -16.61 7.36
C GLY A 321 -30.23 -15.48 8.24
N CYS A 322 -29.05 -14.96 7.96
CA CYS A 322 -28.51 -13.79 8.67
C CYS A 322 -29.31 -12.51 8.39
N VAL A 323 -29.76 -12.31 7.14
CA VAL A 323 -30.61 -11.17 6.77
C VAL A 323 -31.95 -11.25 7.49
N ASP A 324 -32.53 -12.44 7.60
CA ASP A 324 -33.82 -12.68 8.26
C ASP A 324 -33.81 -12.34 9.76
N VAL A 325 -32.66 -12.33 10.42
CA VAL A 325 -32.50 -11.93 11.83
C VAL A 325 -31.82 -10.57 12.02
N SER A 326 -31.52 -9.85 10.93
CA SER A 326 -30.85 -8.55 10.96
C SER A 326 -31.83 -7.40 10.75
N SER A 327 -32.35 -6.82 11.85
CA SER A 327 -33.27 -5.66 11.76
C SER A 327 -32.63 -4.48 11.03
N TYR A 328 -31.33 -4.26 11.17
CA TYR A 328 -30.58 -3.30 10.36
C TYR A 328 -30.80 -3.47 8.85
N LYS A 329 -31.02 -4.70 8.36
CA LYS A 329 -31.24 -5.00 6.94
C LYS A 329 -32.71 -4.89 6.55
N PHE A 330 -33.61 -5.56 7.24
CA PHE A 330 -35.01 -5.62 6.84
C PHE A 330 -35.82 -4.36 7.18
N ASP A 331 -35.39 -3.54 8.15
CA ASP A 331 -35.96 -2.22 8.45
C ASP A 331 -35.29 -1.11 7.64
N GLY A 332 -34.13 -1.38 7.01
CA GLY A 332 -33.38 -0.43 6.22
C GLY A 332 -33.95 -0.22 4.82
N LYS A 333 -33.31 0.68 4.06
CA LYS A 333 -33.68 0.98 2.67
C LYS A 333 -33.62 -0.29 1.79
N GLY A 334 -34.76 -0.67 1.22
CA GLY A 334 -34.89 -1.87 0.38
C GLY A 334 -35.15 -3.15 1.18
N GLY A 335 -35.37 -3.06 2.48
CA GLY A 335 -35.84 -4.16 3.30
C GLY A 335 -37.33 -4.46 3.10
N HIS A 336 -37.75 -5.64 3.54
CA HIS A 336 -39.10 -6.16 3.36
C HIS A 336 -39.84 -6.31 4.69
N GLY A 337 -39.31 -5.74 5.78
CA GLY A 337 -39.85 -5.88 7.15
C GLY A 337 -39.41 -7.19 7.81
N THR A 338 -39.84 -7.35 9.06
CA THR A 338 -39.49 -8.50 9.91
C THR A 338 -40.13 -9.78 9.38
N PRO A 339 -39.36 -10.86 9.13
CA PRO A 339 -39.94 -12.17 8.81
C PRO A 339 -40.81 -12.73 9.94
N GLU A 340 -41.81 -13.53 9.61
CA GLU A 340 -42.79 -14.08 10.56
C GLU A 340 -42.15 -14.87 11.71
N HIS A 341 -41.04 -15.56 11.42
CA HIS A 341 -40.29 -16.39 12.37
C HIS A 341 -39.21 -15.63 13.17
N THR A 342 -39.12 -14.29 13.01
CA THR A 342 -38.15 -13.45 13.71
C THR A 342 -38.86 -12.51 14.69
N HIS A 343 -38.48 -12.59 15.97
CA HIS A 343 -39.00 -11.76 17.03
C HIS A 343 -37.97 -10.75 17.51
N ILE A 344 -38.28 -9.47 17.41
CA ILE A 344 -37.33 -8.40 17.75
C ILE A 344 -37.56 -7.94 19.20
N VAL A 345 -36.49 -7.90 19.97
CA VAL A 345 -36.46 -7.31 21.31
C VAL A 345 -35.67 -5.99 21.27
N PRO A 346 -36.04 -5.02 22.14
CA PRO A 346 -35.36 -3.74 22.20
C PRO A 346 -33.87 -3.88 22.52
N LEU A 347 -33.06 -2.96 21.99
CA LEU A 347 -31.64 -2.86 22.35
C LEU A 347 -31.51 -2.48 23.83
N PRO A 348 -30.71 -3.22 24.64
CA PRO A 348 -30.50 -2.90 26.05
C PRO A 348 -29.54 -1.70 26.20
N ASP A 349 -29.99 -0.53 25.78
CA ASP A 349 -29.28 0.77 25.89
C ASP A 349 -29.79 1.54 27.10
N SER A 350 -29.02 1.55 28.18
CA SER A 350 -29.40 2.23 29.43
C SER A 350 -29.45 3.77 29.30
N PHE A 351 -28.94 4.34 28.24
CA PHE A 351 -28.91 5.78 28.00
C PHE A 351 -30.05 6.25 27.07
N ARG A 352 -30.22 5.58 25.91
CA ARG A 352 -31.17 5.99 24.86
C ARG A 352 -32.37 5.04 24.72
N GLY A 353 -32.24 3.82 25.26
CA GLY A 353 -33.25 2.79 25.13
C GLY A 353 -34.55 3.12 25.89
N ILE A 354 -35.56 2.27 25.70
CA ILE A 354 -36.85 2.39 26.39
C ILE A 354 -36.75 2.08 27.88
N TYR A 355 -35.78 1.25 28.28
CA TYR A 355 -35.48 0.91 29.67
C TYR A 355 -34.26 1.71 30.12
N ARG A 356 -34.50 2.87 30.71
CA ARG A 356 -33.43 3.79 31.14
C ARG A 356 -32.95 3.44 32.54
N GLY A 357 -31.65 3.48 32.74
CA GLY A 357 -30.99 3.10 33.97
C GLY A 357 -30.46 1.67 33.94
N LYS A 358 -29.37 1.47 34.72
CA LYS A 358 -28.59 0.23 34.64
C LYS A 358 -29.41 -1.02 35.08
N GLU A 359 -30.28 -0.89 36.08
CA GLU A 359 -31.09 -2.00 36.56
C GLU A 359 -32.23 -2.38 35.60
N GLU A 360 -32.83 -1.37 34.96
CA GLU A 360 -33.99 -1.58 34.06
C GLU A 360 -33.55 -2.12 32.70
N SER A 361 -32.36 -1.80 32.25
CA SER A 361 -31.84 -2.31 30.97
C SER A 361 -31.37 -3.77 31.01
N TYR A 362 -31.23 -4.35 32.22
CA TYR A 362 -30.86 -5.76 32.40
C TYR A 362 -32.05 -6.68 32.71
N ARG A 363 -33.24 -6.15 32.89
CA ARG A 363 -34.51 -6.89 33.10
C ARG A 363 -35.23 -7.14 31.78
#